data_274c15f37fcd780c251cab8cc74dda69
#
_entry.id   274c15f37fcd780c251cab8cc74dda69
#
_cell.length_a   1.000
_cell.length_b   1.000
_cell.length_c   1.000
_cell.angle_alpha   90.00
_cell.angle_beta   90.00
_cell.angle_gamma   90.00
#
_symmetry.space_group_name_H-M   'P 1'
#
loop_
_entity.id
_entity.type
_entity.pdbx_description
1 polymer ?
#
loop_
_entity_poly.entity_id
_entity_poly.type
_entity_poly.pdbx_seq_one_letter_code
_entity_poly.pdbx_strand_id
1 'polypeptide(L)'
;MIKLILSCIALCTLMACSLPTRAPVTPSAWMLTPERTGAPYKPRTDYWLKIGAVSVAPPFDGRSLVYRLGDQRYEKDFYNVYAAIPAEMIASAERQWFNHANIFSLTLGEGNSFFPYYSLQTTINEFYGDYRVRPEAVVSVEFVLAVANAGKTNPIIGANRYSRRIALKDNTPEALILGQQQALAEIFKEFEAQLYQYAGNLPKPLGQ
;
A
#
# COMPACT_ATOMS: atom_id res chain seq x y z
N MET A 1 59.00 39.09 -18.67
CA MET A 1 58.54 38.42 -17.44
C MET A 1 57.04 38.58 -17.19
N ILE A 2 56.44 39.74 -17.27
CA ILE A 2 54.99 39.96 -17.08
C ILE A 2 54.11 39.16 -18.03
N LYS A 3 54.46 39.03 -19.31
CA LYS A 3 53.68 38.22 -20.29
C LYS A 3 53.69 36.73 -20.00
N LEU A 4 54.76 36.21 -19.39
CA LEU A 4 54.84 34.80 -18.99
C LEU A 4 53.96 34.50 -17.76
N ILE A 5 53.90 35.42 -16.80
CA ILE A 5 53.09 35.33 -15.63
C ILE A 5 51.58 35.37 -15.95
N LEU A 6 51.19 36.29 -16.88
CA LEU A 6 49.81 36.36 -17.37
C LEU A 6 49.39 35.09 -18.11
N SER A 7 50.29 34.46 -18.87
CA SER A 7 50.00 33.19 -19.58
C SER A 7 49.83 32.02 -18.65
N CYS A 8 50.60 31.94 -17.55
CA CYS A 8 50.42 30.91 -16.53
C CYS A 8 49.13 31.06 -15.72
N ILE A 9 48.74 32.30 -15.40
CA ILE A 9 47.46 32.54 -14.68
C ILE A 9 46.26 32.16 -15.57
N ALA A 10 46.30 32.48 -16.88
CA ALA A 10 45.23 32.09 -17.82
C ALA A 10 45.14 30.56 -18.01
N LEU A 11 46.22 29.79 -17.90
CA LEU A 11 46.24 28.36 -18.05
C LEU A 11 45.70 27.66 -16.76
N CYS A 12 45.90 28.24 -15.58
CA CYS A 12 45.38 27.67 -14.32
C CYS A 12 43.85 27.85 -14.16
N THR A 13 43.23 28.84 -14.83
CA THR A 13 41.78 29.05 -14.74
C THR A 13 40.96 28.07 -15.59
N LEU A 14 41.58 27.34 -16.54
CA LEU A 14 40.93 26.35 -17.40
C LEU A 14 40.81 24.96 -16.76
N MET A 15 41.49 24.68 -15.64
CA MET A 15 41.42 23.39 -14.94
C MET A 15 40.39 23.30 -13.83
N ALA A 16 39.62 24.38 -13.56
CA ALA A 16 38.73 24.47 -12.40
C ALA A 16 37.31 23.90 -12.59
N CYS A 17 36.98 23.27 -13.73
CA CYS A 17 35.59 22.86 -14.01
C CYS A 17 35.41 21.36 -14.33
N SER A 18 36.16 20.48 -13.71
CA SER A 18 35.78 19.05 -13.71
C SER A 18 35.35 18.61 -12.29
N LEU A 19 34.24 19.14 -11.82
CA LEU A 19 33.51 18.52 -10.69
C LEU A 19 33.07 17.14 -11.18
N PRO A 20 33.42 16.04 -10.50
CA PRO A 20 32.92 14.73 -10.85
C PRO A 20 31.39 14.75 -10.69
N THR A 21 30.68 14.76 -11.82
CA THR A 21 29.24 14.58 -11.83
C THR A 21 28.96 13.17 -11.34
N ARG A 22 28.53 13.04 -10.08
CA ARG A 22 28.14 11.75 -9.53
C ARG A 22 26.96 11.26 -10.37
N ALA A 23 27.09 10.06 -10.93
CA ALA A 23 25.99 9.47 -11.70
C ALA A 23 24.71 9.51 -10.86
N PRO A 24 23.56 9.87 -11.44
CA PRO A 24 22.29 9.87 -10.71
C PRO A 24 22.03 8.46 -10.19
N VAL A 25 21.83 8.33 -8.87
CA VAL A 25 21.47 7.06 -8.26
C VAL A 25 20.02 6.77 -8.60
N THR A 26 19.76 5.70 -9.33
CA THR A 26 18.41 5.23 -9.63
C THR A 26 17.93 4.36 -8.46
N PRO A 27 16.83 4.72 -7.78
CA PRO A 27 16.28 3.90 -6.71
C PRO A 27 15.80 2.53 -7.21
N SER A 28 15.96 1.50 -6.38
CA SER A 28 15.32 0.21 -6.60
C SER A 28 13.82 0.30 -6.33
N ALA A 29 13.01 -0.17 -7.28
CA ALA A 29 11.55 -0.10 -7.18
C ALA A 29 10.97 -1.49 -6.86
N TRP A 30 10.09 -1.54 -5.84
CA TRP A 30 9.52 -2.77 -5.29
C TRP A 30 8.02 -2.82 -5.50
N MET A 31 7.50 -4.00 -5.86
CA MET A 31 6.06 -4.26 -6.00
C MET A 31 5.50 -4.87 -4.71
N LEU A 32 4.21 -4.59 -4.44
CA LEU A 32 3.42 -5.24 -3.39
C LEU A 32 2.38 -6.15 -4.06
N THR A 33 2.59 -7.45 -3.96
CA THR A 33 1.73 -8.47 -4.57
C THR A 33 1.36 -9.54 -3.53
N PRO A 34 0.49 -9.21 -2.55
CA PRO A 34 0.02 -10.21 -1.60
C PRO A 34 -0.75 -11.31 -2.33
N GLU A 35 -0.39 -12.57 -2.10
CA GLU A 35 -0.95 -13.71 -2.79
C GLU A 35 -2.10 -14.33 -1.98
N ARG A 36 -3.25 -14.50 -2.63
CA ARG A 36 -4.39 -15.24 -2.09
C ARG A 36 -4.19 -16.73 -2.32
N THR A 37 -4.23 -17.50 -1.26
CA THR A 37 -4.22 -18.97 -1.30
C THR A 37 -5.62 -19.52 -1.03
N GLY A 38 -5.99 -20.61 -1.69
CA GLY A 38 -7.27 -21.28 -1.52
C GLY A 38 -8.22 -21.15 -2.71
N ALA A 39 -9.20 -22.03 -2.76
CA ALA A 39 -10.23 -22.04 -3.80
C ALA A 39 -11.18 -20.83 -3.66
N PRO A 40 -11.78 -20.37 -4.76
CA PRO A 40 -12.83 -19.34 -4.69
C PRO A 40 -14.06 -19.91 -3.95
N TYR A 41 -14.77 -19.04 -3.27
CA TYR A 41 -16.06 -19.39 -2.68
C TYR A 41 -17.15 -19.52 -3.75
N LYS A 42 -18.27 -20.15 -3.37
CA LYS A 42 -19.51 -19.93 -4.11
C LYS A 42 -20.05 -18.56 -3.73
N PRO A 43 -20.52 -17.73 -4.67
CA PRO A 43 -21.08 -16.42 -4.36
C PRO A 43 -22.16 -16.53 -3.28
N ARG A 44 -22.12 -15.62 -2.32
CA ARG A 44 -23.09 -15.54 -1.22
C ARG A 44 -24.17 -14.50 -1.48
N THR A 45 -23.94 -13.66 -2.47
CA THR A 45 -24.86 -12.59 -2.85
C THR A 45 -24.73 -12.28 -4.35
N ASP A 46 -25.83 -11.92 -4.99
CA ASP A 46 -25.85 -11.46 -6.39
C ASP A 46 -25.47 -9.97 -6.52
N TYR A 47 -25.24 -9.29 -5.41
CA TYR A 47 -24.87 -7.90 -5.39
C TYR A 47 -23.38 -7.66 -5.69
N TRP A 48 -23.08 -6.43 -6.07
CA TRP A 48 -21.72 -5.99 -6.41
C TRP A 48 -21.05 -5.25 -5.27
N LEU A 49 -19.75 -5.50 -5.12
CA LEU A 49 -18.87 -4.76 -4.23
C LEU A 49 -18.00 -3.80 -5.05
N LYS A 50 -17.89 -2.55 -4.63
CA LYS A 50 -16.88 -1.61 -5.13
C LYS A 50 -15.76 -1.47 -4.10
N ILE A 51 -14.53 -1.74 -4.54
CA ILE A 51 -13.35 -1.31 -3.80
C ILE A 51 -13.21 0.19 -4.05
N GLY A 52 -13.37 0.98 -3.00
CA GLY A 52 -13.22 2.42 -3.02
C GLY A 52 -11.75 2.85 -2.95
N ALA A 53 -11.54 4.14 -2.71
CA ALA A 53 -10.20 4.67 -2.51
C ALA A 53 -9.53 4.04 -1.28
N VAL A 54 -8.27 3.64 -1.44
CA VAL A 54 -7.41 3.27 -0.33
C VAL A 54 -6.66 4.52 0.12
N SER A 55 -6.76 4.87 1.40
CA SER A 55 -5.97 5.94 2.01
C SER A 55 -4.84 5.35 2.85
N VAL A 56 -3.70 6.03 2.86
CA VAL A 56 -2.54 5.65 3.66
C VAL A 56 -2.16 6.83 4.54
N ALA A 57 -2.04 6.60 5.84
CA ALA A 57 -1.69 7.63 6.81
C ALA A 57 -0.23 8.12 6.61
N PRO A 58 0.04 9.43 6.74
CA PRO A 58 1.40 9.92 6.84
C PRO A 58 2.14 9.30 8.05
N PRO A 59 3.45 9.05 7.94
CA PRO A 59 4.35 9.37 6.84
C PRO A 59 4.46 8.26 5.78
N PHE A 60 3.54 7.28 5.73
CA PHE A 60 3.62 6.05 4.93
C PHE A 60 3.00 6.20 3.54
N ASP A 61 2.41 7.33 3.23
CA ASP A 61 1.64 7.63 2.01
C ASP A 61 2.49 7.83 0.74
N GLY A 62 3.80 8.03 0.91
CA GLY A 62 4.74 8.20 -0.18
C GLY A 62 5.33 6.88 -0.71
N ARG A 63 6.11 6.99 -1.78
CA ARG A 63 6.77 5.82 -2.42
C ARG A 63 7.98 5.28 -1.65
N SER A 64 8.57 6.04 -0.74
CA SER A 64 9.73 5.58 0.02
C SER A 64 9.36 4.48 1.01
N LEU A 65 10.20 3.45 1.16
CA LEU A 65 10.12 2.56 2.31
C LEU A 65 10.35 3.37 3.59
N VAL A 66 9.62 3.04 4.64
CA VAL A 66 9.71 3.74 5.93
C VAL A 66 10.21 2.77 6.99
N TYR A 67 11.22 3.21 7.73
CA TYR A 67 11.84 2.47 8.82
C TYR A 67 11.66 3.19 10.15
N ARG A 68 11.20 2.48 11.16
CA ARG A 68 11.17 2.96 12.53
C ARG A 68 12.45 2.53 13.26
N LEU A 69 13.29 3.50 13.63
CA LEU A 69 14.60 3.29 14.25
C LEU A 69 14.66 3.71 15.73
N GLY A 70 13.61 4.33 16.22
CA GLY A 70 13.47 4.78 17.62
C GLY A 70 12.00 5.01 17.97
N ASP A 71 11.70 5.40 19.21
CA ASP A 71 10.30 5.54 19.64
C ASP A 71 9.53 6.59 18.84
N GLN A 72 10.21 7.67 18.45
CA GLN A 72 9.64 8.75 17.63
C GLN A 72 10.43 8.99 16.33
N ARG A 73 11.43 8.13 16.04
CA ARG A 73 12.30 8.31 14.88
C ARG A 73 11.91 7.38 13.75
N TYR A 74 11.42 7.98 12.65
CA TYR A 74 11.14 7.33 11.38
C TYR A 74 12.06 7.90 10.31
N GLU A 75 12.56 7.03 9.43
CA GLU A 75 13.40 7.41 8.29
C GLU A 75 12.79 6.88 7.00
N LYS A 76 12.84 7.69 5.93
CA LYS A 76 12.43 7.30 4.58
C LYS A 76 13.66 6.84 3.80
N ASP A 77 13.54 5.69 3.13
CA ASP A 77 14.60 5.19 2.27
C ASP A 77 14.65 6.00 0.97
N PHE A 78 15.83 6.50 0.64
CA PHE A 78 16.07 7.23 -0.58
C PHE A 78 16.34 6.29 -1.77
N TYR A 79 16.91 5.12 -1.51
CA TYR A 79 17.38 4.18 -2.53
C TYR A 79 16.39 3.06 -2.81
N ASN A 80 15.42 2.83 -1.93
CA ASN A 80 14.42 1.78 -2.08
C ASN A 80 13.03 2.40 -1.97
N VAL A 81 12.25 2.23 -3.04
CA VAL A 81 10.92 2.82 -3.14
C VAL A 81 9.90 1.81 -3.63
N TYR A 82 8.64 2.01 -3.34
CA TYR A 82 7.57 1.27 -4.00
C TYR A 82 7.47 1.66 -5.49
N ALA A 83 7.12 0.73 -6.34
CA ALA A 83 6.97 0.95 -7.79
C ALA A 83 5.88 1.99 -8.12
N ALA A 84 4.79 2.01 -7.32
CA ALA A 84 3.76 3.06 -7.30
C ALA A 84 3.53 3.51 -5.86
N ILE A 85 2.64 4.46 -5.60
CA ILE A 85 2.25 4.80 -4.23
C ILE A 85 1.53 3.61 -3.57
N PRO A 86 1.76 3.34 -2.27
CA PRO A 86 1.18 2.18 -1.58
C PRO A 86 -0.34 2.09 -1.72
N ALA A 87 -1.04 3.22 -1.68
CA ALA A 87 -2.49 3.27 -1.84
C ALA A 87 -2.97 2.61 -3.14
N GLU A 88 -2.34 2.91 -4.28
CA GLU A 88 -2.71 2.35 -5.59
C GLU A 88 -2.38 0.86 -5.69
N MET A 89 -1.22 0.45 -5.16
CA MET A 89 -0.80 -0.94 -5.18
C MET A 89 -1.72 -1.80 -4.32
N ILE A 90 -2.07 -1.32 -3.12
CA ILE A 90 -2.96 -2.02 -2.19
C ILE A 90 -4.38 -2.07 -2.76
N ALA A 91 -4.92 -0.98 -3.33
CA ALA A 91 -6.23 -0.98 -3.98
C ALA A 91 -6.30 -2.00 -5.14
N SER A 92 -5.23 -2.10 -5.93
CA SER A 92 -5.14 -3.10 -7.00
C SER A 92 -5.10 -4.53 -6.44
N ALA A 93 -4.33 -4.75 -5.36
CA ALA A 93 -4.24 -6.04 -4.69
C ALA A 93 -5.58 -6.46 -4.06
N GLU A 94 -6.28 -5.55 -3.37
CA GLU A 94 -7.62 -5.78 -2.81
C GLU A 94 -8.62 -6.19 -3.89
N ARG A 95 -8.67 -5.45 -5.00
CA ARG A 95 -9.56 -5.77 -6.10
C ARG A 95 -9.30 -7.16 -6.67
N GLN A 96 -8.03 -7.53 -6.87
CA GLN A 96 -7.65 -8.86 -7.34
C GLN A 96 -8.03 -9.93 -6.31
N TRP A 97 -7.73 -9.69 -5.03
CA TRP A 97 -8.03 -10.61 -3.94
C TRP A 97 -9.52 -10.94 -3.85
N PHE A 98 -10.37 -9.91 -3.76
CA PHE A 98 -11.82 -10.11 -3.60
C PHE A 98 -12.52 -10.58 -4.87
N ASN A 99 -11.99 -10.29 -6.06
CA ASN A 99 -12.44 -10.94 -7.29
C ASN A 99 -12.15 -12.45 -7.26
N HIS A 100 -10.95 -12.86 -6.86
CA HIS A 100 -10.59 -14.27 -6.75
C HIS A 100 -11.34 -14.97 -5.61
N ALA A 101 -11.67 -14.25 -4.53
CA ALA A 101 -12.47 -14.79 -3.44
C ALA A 101 -13.90 -15.16 -3.90
N ASN A 102 -14.47 -14.44 -4.85
CA ASN A 102 -15.78 -14.70 -5.45
C ASN A 102 -16.94 -14.72 -4.43
N ILE A 103 -16.89 -13.83 -3.42
CA ILE A 103 -17.96 -13.71 -2.41
C ILE A 103 -19.15 -12.95 -2.97
N PHE A 104 -18.88 -11.89 -3.72
CA PHE A 104 -19.84 -11.08 -4.46
C PHE A 104 -19.88 -11.53 -5.91
N SER A 105 -21.01 -11.33 -6.60
CA SER A 105 -21.13 -11.68 -8.02
C SER A 105 -20.17 -10.87 -8.91
N LEU A 106 -19.77 -9.68 -8.46
CA LEU A 106 -18.78 -8.83 -9.12
C LEU A 106 -18.08 -7.93 -8.12
N THR A 107 -16.75 -7.77 -8.26
CA THR A 107 -15.96 -6.78 -7.49
C THR A 107 -15.38 -5.75 -8.47
N LEU A 108 -15.74 -4.49 -8.29
CA LEU A 108 -15.36 -3.36 -9.14
C LEU A 108 -14.25 -2.54 -8.48
N GLY A 109 -13.40 -1.92 -9.29
CA GLY A 109 -12.46 -0.88 -8.85
C GLY A 109 -13.07 0.52 -8.89
N GLU A 110 -12.34 1.51 -8.39
CA GLU A 110 -12.80 2.88 -8.24
C GLU A 110 -13.16 3.56 -9.58
N GLY A 111 -12.44 3.31 -10.65
CA GLY A 111 -12.63 3.94 -11.97
C GLY A 111 -13.88 3.50 -12.76
N ASN A 112 -14.74 2.64 -12.20
CA ASN A 112 -15.96 2.17 -12.87
C ASN A 112 -17.14 3.14 -12.70
N SER A 113 -17.86 3.38 -13.79
CA SER A 113 -19.10 4.18 -13.80
C SER A 113 -20.35 3.42 -13.35
N PHE A 114 -20.25 2.13 -13.07
CA PHE A 114 -21.36 1.34 -12.57
C PHE A 114 -21.67 1.66 -11.10
N PHE A 115 -22.96 1.59 -10.75
CA PHE A 115 -23.42 1.82 -9.39
C PHE A 115 -23.34 0.51 -8.59
N PRO A 116 -22.42 0.38 -7.64
CA PRO A 116 -22.32 -0.80 -6.77
C PRO A 116 -23.43 -0.79 -5.73
N TYR A 117 -23.72 -1.94 -5.17
CA TYR A 117 -24.62 -2.05 -4.02
C TYR A 117 -23.88 -1.78 -2.71
N TYR A 118 -22.63 -2.27 -2.61
CA TYR A 118 -21.77 -2.07 -1.45
C TYR A 118 -20.47 -1.41 -1.86
N SER A 119 -19.88 -0.68 -0.93
CA SER A 119 -18.54 -0.09 -1.08
C SER A 119 -17.67 -0.49 0.11
N LEU A 120 -16.42 -0.83 -0.17
CA LEU A 120 -15.37 -1.06 0.79
C LEU A 120 -14.39 0.09 0.75
N GLN A 121 -14.22 0.79 1.86
CA GLN A 121 -13.20 1.81 2.05
C GLN A 121 -12.11 1.25 2.93
N THR A 122 -10.86 1.50 2.58
CA THR A 122 -9.68 0.96 3.26
C THR A 122 -8.76 2.08 3.68
N THR A 123 -8.36 2.04 4.96
CA THR A 123 -7.36 2.97 5.51
C THR A 123 -6.19 2.17 6.07
N ILE A 124 -4.99 2.47 5.57
CA ILE A 124 -3.74 1.94 6.08
C ILE A 124 -3.22 2.91 7.13
N ASN A 125 -3.26 2.51 8.39
CA ASN A 125 -2.84 3.35 9.52
C ASN A 125 -1.35 3.22 9.82
N GLU A 126 -0.77 2.03 9.59
CA GLU A 126 0.65 1.75 9.80
C GLU A 126 1.19 0.91 8.64
N PHE A 127 2.34 1.30 8.09
CA PHE A 127 2.98 0.61 6.98
C PHE A 127 4.48 0.88 6.96
N TYR A 128 5.23 0.15 7.81
CA TYR A 128 6.66 0.41 8.01
C TYR A 128 7.42 -0.84 8.48
N GLY A 129 8.75 -0.75 8.43
CA GLY A 129 9.65 -1.70 9.08
C GLY A 129 10.03 -1.22 10.47
N ASP A 130 9.83 -2.01 11.50
CA ASP A 130 10.28 -1.72 12.87
C ASP A 130 11.64 -2.38 13.13
N TYR A 131 12.68 -1.55 13.27
CA TYR A 131 14.06 -2.01 13.44
C TYR A 131 14.63 -1.65 14.82
N ARG A 132 13.76 -1.34 15.79
CA ARG A 132 14.23 -0.93 17.13
C ARG A 132 14.86 -2.08 17.93
N VAL A 133 14.39 -3.30 17.75
CA VAL A 133 14.89 -4.49 18.46
C VAL A 133 15.15 -5.62 17.46
N ARG A 134 14.09 -6.32 17.06
CA ARG A 134 14.14 -7.31 15.97
C ARG A 134 13.42 -6.72 14.76
N PRO A 135 13.95 -6.92 13.57
CA PRO A 135 13.30 -6.36 12.38
C PRO A 135 11.94 -7.02 12.14
N GLU A 136 10.90 -6.20 12.03
CA GLU A 136 9.53 -6.63 11.78
C GLU A 136 8.86 -5.73 10.75
N ALA A 137 8.05 -6.29 9.85
CA ALA A 137 7.09 -5.52 9.08
C ALA A 137 5.85 -5.26 9.94
N VAL A 138 5.42 -4.01 10.00
CA VAL A 138 4.23 -3.57 10.74
C VAL A 138 3.20 -3.04 9.75
N VAL A 139 2.02 -3.65 9.74
CA VAL A 139 0.90 -3.27 8.88
C VAL A 139 -0.37 -3.19 9.72
N SER A 140 -1.08 -2.06 9.66
CA SER A 140 -2.38 -1.88 10.28
C SER A 140 -3.38 -1.33 9.26
N VAL A 141 -4.48 -2.06 9.09
CA VAL A 141 -5.51 -1.78 8.08
C VAL A 141 -6.87 -1.66 8.76
N GLU A 142 -7.65 -0.68 8.35
CA GLU A 142 -9.04 -0.53 8.72
C GLU A 142 -9.91 -0.63 7.48
N PHE A 143 -10.92 -1.51 7.53
CA PHE A 143 -11.93 -1.68 6.49
C PHE A 143 -13.26 -1.14 6.98
N VAL A 144 -13.92 -0.34 6.13
CA VAL A 144 -15.28 0.15 6.35
C VAL A 144 -16.15 -0.32 5.20
N LEU A 145 -17.08 -1.25 5.49
CA LEU A 145 -18.08 -1.72 4.54
C LEU A 145 -19.35 -0.89 4.67
N ALA A 146 -19.86 -0.41 3.56
CA ALA A 146 -21.06 0.44 3.54
C ALA A 146 -22.01 0.07 2.39
N VAL A 147 -23.30 0.42 2.54
CA VAL A 147 -24.29 0.42 1.45
C VAL A 147 -24.06 1.66 0.57
N ALA A 148 -23.89 1.47 -0.73
CA ALA A 148 -23.47 2.55 -1.63
C ALA A 148 -24.53 3.67 -1.80
N ASN A 149 -25.83 3.39 -1.67
CA ASN A 149 -26.92 4.34 -1.85
C ASN A 149 -27.91 4.27 -0.67
N ALA A 150 -27.44 4.55 0.53
CA ALA A 150 -28.24 4.44 1.75
C ALA A 150 -29.27 5.60 1.94
N GLY A 151 -29.29 6.60 1.05
CA GLY A 151 -30.16 7.76 1.21
C GLY A 151 -29.78 8.57 2.46
N LYS A 152 -30.76 8.78 3.36
CA LYS A 152 -30.56 9.51 4.63
C LYS A 152 -30.18 8.61 5.82
N THR A 153 -30.08 7.29 5.63
CA THR A 153 -29.74 6.34 6.67
C THR A 153 -28.22 6.19 6.81
N ASN A 154 -27.75 5.68 7.95
CA ASN A 154 -26.34 5.38 8.13
C ASN A 154 -25.92 4.29 7.13
N PRO A 155 -25.01 4.57 6.20
CA PRO A 155 -24.59 3.60 5.20
C PRO A 155 -23.67 2.52 5.76
N ILE A 156 -23.04 2.73 6.92
CA ILE A 156 -22.01 1.84 7.46
C ILE A 156 -22.64 0.55 7.95
N ILE A 157 -22.17 -0.58 7.38
CA ILE A 157 -22.53 -1.93 7.77
C ILE A 157 -21.59 -2.42 8.87
N GLY A 158 -20.31 -2.13 8.75
CA GLY A 158 -19.29 -2.51 9.71
C GLY A 158 -17.97 -1.80 9.46
N ALA A 159 -17.20 -1.67 10.53
CA ALA A 159 -15.83 -1.16 10.50
C ALA A 159 -14.94 -2.07 11.35
N ASN A 160 -13.87 -2.58 10.76
CA ASN A 160 -12.96 -3.51 11.42
C ASN A 160 -11.52 -3.10 11.19
N ARG A 161 -10.71 -3.18 12.26
CA ARG A 161 -9.27 -2.90 12.19
C ARG A 161 -8.48 -4.17 12.46
N TYR A 162 -7.46 -4.39 11.63
CA TYR A 162 -6.53 -5.50 11.73
C TYR A 162 -5.12 -4.97 11.81
N SER A 163 -4.26 -5.64 12.58
CA SER A 163 -2.84 -5.31 12.64
C SER A 163 -2.01 -6.59 12.62
N ARG A 164 -0.87 -6.54 11.92
CA ARG A 164 0.10 -7.64 11.87
C ARG A 164 1.51 -7.11 12.07
N ARG A 165 2.29 -7.93 12.75
CA ARG A 165 3.73 -7.76 12.91
C ARG A 165 4.38 -9.04 12.43
N ILE A 166 5.13 -8.97 11.33
CA ILE A 166 5.80 -10.12 10.72
C ILE A 166 7.29 -9.98 10.94
N ALA A 167 7.87 -10.96 11.64
CA ALA A 167 9.32 -11.01 11.83
C ALA A 167 10.04 -11.14 10.48
N LEU A 168 11.04 -10.30 10.23
CA LEU A 168 11.84 -10.34 9.02
C LEU A 168 13.03 -11.26 9.18
N LYS A 169 13.45 -11.92 8.10
CA LYS A 169 14.64 -12.79 8.10
C LYS A 169 15.93 -12.01 8.30
N ASP A 170 15.97 -10.76 7.83
CA ASP A 170 17.11 -9.85 7.88
C ASP A 170 16.66 -8.38 7.74
N ASN A 171 17.62 -7.44 7.66
CA ASN A 171 17.39 -6.01 7.56
C ASN A 171 17.32 -5.50 6.12
N THR A 172 17.11 -6.37 5.12
CA THR A 172 17.06 -5.94 3.72
C THR A 172 15.70 -5.33 3.34
N PRO A 173 15.67 -4.42 2.37
CA PRO A 173 14.43 -3.91 1.79
C PRO A 173 13.54 -5.03 1.25
N GLU A 174 14.13 -6.06 0.63
CA GLU A 174 13.41 -7.25 0.15
C GLU A 174 12.67 -7.98 1.28
N ALA A 175 13.35 -8.21 2.42
CA ALA A 175 12.71 -8.84 3.57
C ALA A 175 11.53 -8.01 4.09
N LEU A 176 11.64 -6.67 4.11
CA LEU A 176 10.54 -5.79 4.49
C LEU A 176 9.36 -5.92 3.53
N ILE A 177 9.59 -5.89 2.22
CA ILE A 177 8.53 -6.05 1.21
C ILE A 177 7.83 -7.39 1.36
N LEU A 178 8.57 -8.49 1.51
CA LEU A 178 7.98 -9.82 1.73
C LEU A 178 7.15 -9.89 3.02
N GLY A 179 7.67 -9.28 4.10
CA GLY A 179 6.93 -9.20 5.37
C GLY A 179 5.65 -8.37 5.27
N GLN A 180 5.66 -7.26 4.54
CA GLN A 180 4.47 -6.45 4.28
C GLN A 180 3.44 -7.19 3.40
N GLN A 181 3.90 -7.91 2.37
CA GLN A 181 3.02 -8.76 1.54
C GLN A 181 2.36 -9.87 2.37
N GLN A 182 3.14 -10.54 3.23
CA GLN A 182 2.60 -11.54 4.14
C GLN A 182 1.57 -10.94 5.10
N ALA A 183 1.88 -9.80 5.72
CA ALA A 183 0.96 -9.10 6.62
C ALA A 183 -0.36 -8.74 5.92
N LEU A 184 -0.30 -8.17 4.72
CA LEU A 184 -1.49 -7.85 3.92
C LEU A 184 -2.28 -9.11 3.56
N ALA A 185 -1.62 -10.19 3.15
CA ALA A 185 -2.28 -11.45 2.82
C ALA A 185 -3.02 -12.06 4.02
N GLU A 186 -2.41 -12.04 5.22
CA GLU A 186 -3.05 -12.50 6.44
C GLU A 186 -4.26 -11.63 6.84
N ILE A 187 -4.14 -10.30 6.73
CA ILE A 187 -5.21 -9.35 7.00
C ILE A 187 -6.37 -9.54 6.02
N PHE A 188 -6.08 -9.62 4.72
CA PHE A 188 -7.10 -9.83 3.69
C PHE A 188 -7.81 -11.16 3.88
N LYS A 189 -7.09 -12.22 4.22
CA LYS A 189 -7.66 -13.55 4.49
C LYS A 189 -8.60 -13.53 5.69
N GLU A 190 -8.24 -12.84 6.76
CA GLU A 190 -9.10 -12.73 7.95
C GLU A 190 -10.35 -11.93 7.65
N PHE A 191 -10.21 -10.78 6.99
CA PHE A 191 -11.35 -9.97 6.58
C PHE A 191 -12.26 -10.71 5.57
N GLU A 192 -11.67 -11.42 4.60
CA GLU A 192 -12.37 -12.27 3.64
C GLU A 192 -13.26 -13.31 4.35
N ALA A 193 -12.71 -14.00 5.35
CA ALA A 193 -13.45 -15.01 6.11
C ALA A 193 -14.66 -14.41 6.84
N GLN A 194 -14.50 -13.25 7.46
CA GLN A 194 -15.61 -12.53 8.10
C GLN A 194 -16.63 -12.06 7.06
N LEU A 195 -16.17 -11.46 5.96
CA LEU A 195 -17.03 -10.98 4.90
C LEU A 195 -17.88 -12.12 4.32
N TYR A 196 -17.30 -13.31 4.12
CA TYR A 196 -18.02 -14.50 3.66
C TYR A 196 -19.13 -14.93 4.63
N GLN A 197 -18.88 -14.86 5.94
CA GLN A 197 -19.90 -15.19 6.94
C GLN A 197 -21.11 -14.26 6.89
N TYR A 198 -20.87 -12.95 6.69
CA TYR A 198 -21.91 -11.92 6.70
C TYR A 198 -22.57 -11.68 5.35
N ALA A 199 -21.92 -12.03 4.24
CA ALA A 199 -22.35 -11.66 2.88
C ALA A 199 -23.78 -12.11 2.52
N GLY A 200 -24.24 -13.25 3.08
CA GLY A 200 -25.61 -13.73 2.86
C GLY A 200 -26.70 -12.96 3.63
N ASN A 201 -26.31 -12.15 4.63
CA ASN A 201 -27.21 -11.41 5.51
C ASN A 201 -26.97 -9.89 5.44
N LEU A 202 -26.26 -9.42 4.45
CA LEU A 202 -26.04 -7.98 4.27
C LEU A 202 -27.36 -7.24 4.03
N PRO A 203 -27.51 -5.99 4.54
CA PRO A 203 -28.67 -5.16 4.28
C PRO A 203 -28.92 -5.02 2.80
N LYS A 204 -30.15 -5.27 2.34
CA LYS A 204 -30.50 -5.08 0.92
C LYS A 204 -30.44 -3.61 0.55
N PRO A 205 -29.97 -3.27 -0.66
CA PRO A 205 -30.03 -1.89 -1.14
C PRO A 205 -31.48 -1.39 -1.19
N LEU A 206 -31.67 -0.10 -0.88
CA LEU A 206 -32.98 0.53 -0.97
C LEU A 206 -33.41 0.63 -2.45
N GLY A 207 -34.63 0.18 -2.76
CA GLY A 207 -35.22 0.38 -4.10
C GLY A 207 -35.32 -0.86 -5.00
N GLN A 208 -35.28 -2.06 -4.42
CA GLN A 208 -35.69 -3.31 -5.10
C GLN A 208 -36.85 -3.97 -4.38
#